data_3100b7919257aeb6e87ec7aeda084162
#
_entry.id   3100b7919257aeb6e87ec7aeda084162
#
_cell.length_a   1.000
_cell.length_b   1.000
_cell.length_c   1.000
_cell.angle_alpha   90.00
_cell.angle_beta   90.00
_cell.angle_gamma   90.00
#
_symmetry.space_group_name_H-M   'P 1'
#
loop_
_entity.id
_entity.type
_entity.pdbx_description
1 polymer ?
#
loop_
_entity_poly.entity_id
_entity_poly.type
_entity_poly.pdbx_seq_one_letter_code
_entity_poly.pdbx_strand_id
1 'polypeptide(L)'
;DLEGELTLYSGRGEALVGELVGFIEDRYDDFTVRPLYNAASELVNQIETEGQNSPADVFYSVNAGALGALAQRDRTQELPQAVLDFVPENFRAPDGHWIGTSGRARSIPYNTNTFSESDIPDSIMAFPETAAFEDELGWAPTYSSFQAFITAMRILEGDEATREWLTGMQDLGVSQYGDEFQVARAVADGEISAGLTNHYYIQRVLARRGT
;
A
#
# COMPACT_ATOMS: atom_id res chain seq x y z
N ASP A 1 -7.30 5.48 -31.95
CA ASP A 1 -8.44 4.90 -31.23
C ASP A 1 -7.99 3.53 -30.72
N LEU A 2 -8.38 3.17 -29.47
CA LEU A 2 -8.15 1.82 -28.95
C LEU A 2 -9.33 0.93 -29.39
N GLU A 3 -9.01 -0.29 -29.83
CA GLU A 3 -9.98 -1.30 -30.21
C GLU A 3 -9.52 -2.68 -29.72
N GLY A 4 -10.45 -3.60 -29.45
CA GLY A 4 -10.18 -4.97 -29.04
C GLY A 4 -10.44 -5.24 -27.56
N GLU A 5 -9.68 -6.16 -26.98
CA GLU A 5 -9.87 -6.64 -25.61
C GLU A 5 -8.57 -6.62 -24.82
N LEU A 6 -8.62 -6.26 -23.54
CA LEU A 6 -7.50 -6.28 -22.61
C LEU A 6 -7.88 -7.14 -21.39
N THR A 7 -7.07 -8.14 -21.08
CA THR A 7 -7.20 -8.95 -19.88
C THR A 7 -6.40 -8.31 -18.74
N LEU A 8 -7.11 -7.82 -17.71
CA LEU A 8 -6.54 -7.16 -16.54
C LEU A 8 -6.53 -8.10 -15.33
N TYR A 9 -5.36 -8.53 -14.88
CA TYR A 9 -5.23 -9.20 -13.59
C TYR A 9 -5.02 -8.15 -12.50
N SER A 10 -5.98 -8.03 -11.58
CA SER A 10 -5.99 -6.97 -10.56
C SER A 10 -5.88 -7.52 -9.14
N GLY A 11 -4.78 -7.19 -8.46
CA GLY A 11 -4.60 -7.38 -7.03
C GLY A 11 -5.41 -6.40 -6.17
N ARG A 12 -6.11 -5.44 -6.80
CA ARG A 12 -7.07 -4.54 -6.16
C ARG A 12 -8.48 -4.97 -6.48
N GLY A 13 -9.37 -4.84 -5.49
CA GLY A 13 -10.76 -5.25 -5.65
C GLY A 13 -11.56 -4.36 -6.62
N GLU A 14 -12.62 -4.92 -7.15
CA GLU A 14 -13.57 -4.28 -8.08
C GLU A 14 -14.08 -2.92 -7.60
N ALA A 15 -14.36 -2.76 -6.31
CA ALA A 15 -14.82 -1.49 -5.74
C ALA A 15 -13.87 -0.29 -5.98
N LEU A 16 -12.59 -0.55 -6.31
CA LEU A 16 -11.60 0.49 -6.61
C LEU A 16 -11.25 0.56 -8.10
N VAL A 17 -11.29 -0.57 -8.78
CA VAL A 17 -10.81 -0.69 -10.18
C VAL A 17 -11.97 -0.68 -11.17
N GLY A 18 -13.16 -1.07 -10.74
CA GLY A 18 -14.34 -1.09 -11.61
C GLY A 18 -14.69 0.28 -12.19
N GLU A 19 -14.57 1.35 -11.40
CA GLU A 19 -14.77 2.72 -11.92
C GLU A 19 -13.73 3.10 -12.98
N LEU A 20 -12.47 2.67 -12.81
CA LEU A 20 -11.42 2.90 -13.80
C LEU A 20 -11.70 2.11 -15.08
N VAL A 21 -12.14 0.86 -14.97
CA VAL A 21 -12.54 0.02 -16.10
C VAL A 21 -13.70 0.68 -16.86
N GLY A 22 -14.76 1.08 -16.16
CA GLY A 22 -15.90 1.79 -16.75
C GLY A 22 -15.48 3.07 -17.46
N PHE A 23 -14.60 3.87 -16.87
CA PHE A 23 -14.09 5.09 -17.49
C PHE A 23 -13.31 4.81 -18.79
N ILE A 24 -12.56 3.70 -18.86
CA ILE A 24 -11.83 3.29 -20.06
C ILE A 24 -12.82 2.87 -21.16
N GLU A 25 -13.80 2.02 -20.83
CA GLU A 25 -14.80 1.52 -21.77
C GLU A 25 -15.72 2.64 -22.28
N ASP A 26 -16.13 3.58 -21.42
CA ASP A 26 -16.91 4.77 -21.80
C ASP A 26 -16.14 5.71 -22.77
N ARG A 27 -14.81 5.67 -22.72
CA ARG A 27 -13.97 6.53 -23.57
C ARG A 27 -13.67 5.89 -24.93
N TYR A 28 -13.70 4.57 -25.04
CA TYR A 28 -13.30 3.82 -26.23
C TYR A 28 -14.37 2.75 -26.55
N ASP A 29 -15.32 3.10 -27.40
CA ASP A 29 -16.50 2.29 -27.71
C ASP A 29 -16.20 0.86 -28.21
N ASP A 30 -15.05 0.70 -28.89
CA ASP A 30 -14.62 -0.58 -29.47
C ASP A 30 -13.57 -1.32 -28.62
N PHE A 31 -13.42 -0.92 -27.33
CA PHE A 31 -12.42 -1.50 -26.42
C PHE A 31 -13.08 -2.06 -25.16
N THR A 32 -12.77 -3.30 -24.82
CA THR A 32 -13.32 -4.00 -23.64
C THR A 32 -12.19 -4.41 -22.69
N VAL A 33 -12.37 -4.16 -21.40
CA VAL A 33 -11.48 -4.65 -20.35
C VAL A 33 -12.10 -5.85 -19.66
N ARG A 34 -11.36 -6.96 -19.56
CA ARG A 34 -11.75 -8.17 -18.82
C ARG A 34 -10.95 -8.28 -17.52
N PRO A 35 -11.49 -7.78 -16.40
CA PRO A 35 -10.80 -7.84 -15.14
C PRO A 35 -10.95 -9.22 -14.47
N LEU A 36 -9.84 -9.73 -13.92
CA LEU A 36 -9.80 -10.82 -12.95
C LEU A 36 -9.31 -10.26 -11.62
N TYR A 37 -10.16 -10.28 -10.59
CA TYR A 37 -9.85 -9.78 -9.26
C TYR A 37 -9.45 -10.92 -8.32
N ASN A 38 -8.25 -10.84 -7.74
CA ASN A 38 -7.80 -11.79 -6.72
C ASN A 38 -6.68 -11.16 -5.86
N ALA A 39 -6.20 -11.85 -4.81
CA ALA A 39 -5.04 -11.41 -4.07
C ALA A 39 -3.80 -11.34 -4.98
N ALA A 40 -2.96 -10.30 -4.82
CA ALA A 40 -1.80 -10.11 -5.70
C ALA A 40 -0.85 -11.32 -5.71
N SER A 41 -0.66 -11.99 -4.55
CA SER A 41 0.15 -13.20 -4.45
C SER A 41 -0.43 -14.40 -5.21
N GLU A 42 -1.74 -14.54 -5.23
CA GLU A 42 -2.43 -15.60 -5.98
C GLU A 42 -2.33 -15.36 -7.48
N LEU A 43 -2.49 -14.09 -7.92
CA LEU A 43 -2.32 -13.72 -9.31
C LEU A 43 -0.88 -13.93 -9.80
N VAL A 44 0.13 -13.62 -8.96
CA VAL A 44 1.53 -13.95 -9.26
C VAL A 44 1.69 -15.45 -9.49
N ASN A 45 1.17 -16.29 -8.59
CA ASN A 45 1.25 -17.75 -8.72
C ASN A 45 0.48 -18.26 -9.95
N GLN A 46 -0.64 -17.63 -10.29
CA GLN A 46 -1.43 -17.95 -11.48
C GLN A 46 -0.65 -17.64 -12.76
N ILE A 47 -0.09 -16.43 -12.90
CA ILE A 47 0.75 -16.04 -14.04
C ILE A 47 1.95 -16.98 -14.20
N GLU A 48 2.59 -17.37 -13.08
CA GLU A 48 3.67 -18.36 -13.09
C GLU A 48 3.22 -19.71 -13.63
N THR A 49 2.06 -20.19 -13.18
CA THR A 49 1.48 -21.48 -13.60
C THR A 49 1.08 -21.46 -15.08
N GLU A 50 0.49 -20.38 -15.56
CA GLU A 50 0.08 -20.16 -16.94
C GLU A 50 1.31 -20.02 -17.87
N GLY A 51 2.40 -19.50 -17.36
CA GLY A 51 3.68 -19.35 -18.06
C GLY A 51 3.56 -18.47 -19.30
N GLN A 52 4.03 -18.96 -20.44
CA GLN A 52 3.97 -18.24 -21.72
C GLN A 52 2.54 -18.20 -22.32
N ASN A 53 1.60 -18.93 -21.74
CA ASN A 53 0.21 -18.96 -22.17
C ASN A 53 -0.69 -18.12 -21.27
N SER A 54 -0.13 -17.32 -20.37
CA SER A 54 -0.93 -16.41 -19.55
C SER A 54 -1.73 -15.46 -20.45
N PRO A 55 -3.06 -15.36 -20.23
CA PRO A 55 -3.89 -14.41 -20.95
C PRO A 55 -3.77 -12.97 -20.41
N ALA A 56 -3.02 -12.77 -19.32
CA ALA A 56 -2.91 -11.46 -18.70
C ALA A 56 -2.10 -10.49 -19.58
N ASP A 57 -2.74 -9.44 -20.07
CA ASP A 57 -2.07 -8.33 -20.76
C ASP A 57 -1.49 -7.33 -19.78
N VAL A 58 -2.19 -7.08 -18.67
CA VAL A 58 -1.77 -6.13 -17.63
C VAL A 58 -1.97 -6.76 -16.25
N PHE A 59 -0.93 -6.65 -15.41
CA PHE A 59 -1.03 -6.96 -13.97
C PHE A 59 -1.02 -5.68 -13.14
N TYR A 60 -2.13 -5.39 -12.47
CA TYR A 60 -2.31 -4.24 -11.59
C TYR A 60 -2.17 -4.64 -10.13
N SER A 61 -1.00 -4.42 -9.56
CA SER A 61 -0.67 -4.83 -8.19
C SER A 61 -0.96 -3.75 -7.14
N VAL A 62 -1.07 -4.18 -5.88
CA VAL A 62 -1.17 -3.28 -4.71
C VAL A 62 0.19 -2.76 -4.23
N ASN A 63 1.29 -3.40 -4.65
CA ASN A 63 2.65 -3.02 -4.25
C ASN A 63 3.69 -3.44 -5.30
N ALA A 64 4.88 -2.84 -5.21
CA ALA A 64 5.99 -3.11 -6.11
C ALA A 64 6.61 -4.51 -5.93
N GLY A 65 6.45 -5.15 -4.76
CA GLY A 65 7.04 -6.47 -4.49
C GLY A 65 6.52 -7.55 -5.43
N ALA A 66 5.20 -7.59 -5.66
CA ALA A 66 4.59 -8.54 -6.61
C ALA A 66 5.01 -8.24 -8.06
N LEU A 67 5.13 -6.96 -8.44
CA LEU A 67 5.61 -6.55 -9.76
C LEU A 67 7.06 -6.96 -9.97
N GLY A 68 7.93 -6.67 -9.00
CA GLY A 68 9.34 -7.08 -9.05
C GLY A 68 9.53 -8.60 -9.07
N ALA A 69 8.68 -9.36 -8.37
CA ALA A 69 8.72 -10.82 -8.41
C ALA A 69 8.42 -11.38 -9.81
N LEU A 70 7.49 -10.80 -10.55
CA LEU A 70 7.22 -11.18 -11.94
C LEU A 70 8.33 -10.73 -12.89
N ALA A 71 8.87 -9.52 -12.72
CA ALA A 71 9.98 -9.01 -13.51
C ALA A 71 11.23 -9.91 -13.38
N GLN A 72 11.61 -10.29 -12.15
CA GLN A 72 12.74 -11.21 -11.88
C GLN A 72 12.60 -12.60 -12.48
N ARG A 73 11.38 -12.98 -12.89
CA ARG A 73 11.07 -14.28 -13.49
C ARG A 73 10.76 -14.19 -14.98
N ASP A 74 11.09 -13.06 -15.61
CA ASP A 74 10.85 -12.80 -17.04
C ASP A 74 9.37 -12.97 -17.42
N ARG A 75 8.44 -12.52 -16.54
CA ARG A 75 6.98 -12.55 -16.76
C ARG A 75 6.40 -11.19 -17.11
N THR A 76 7.23 -10.20 -17.29
CA THR A 76 6.84 -8.83 -17.71
C THR A 76 7.69 -8.39 -18.90
N GLN A 77 7.20 -7.39 -19.62
CA GLN A 77 7.92 -6.73 -20.69
C GLN A 77 8.39 -5.36 -20.23
N GLU A 78 9.47 -4.87 -20.82
CA GLU A 78 9.88 -3.48 -20.66
C GLU A 78 8.80 -2.56 -21.27
N LEU A 79 8.40 -1.55 -20.48
CA LEU A 79 7.39 -0.58 -20.88
C LEU A 79 7.99 0.42 -21.89
N PRO A 80 7.18 0.90 -22.85
CA PRO A 80 7.62 1.97 -23.75
C PRO A 80 8.09 3.20 -22.97
N GLN A 81 9.14 3.86 -23.46
CA GLN A 81 9.70 5.05 -22.81
C GLN A 81 8.64 6.13 -22.55
N ALA A 82 7.70 6.31 -23.48
CA ALA A 82 6.58 7.25 -23.32
C ALA A 82 5.69 6.94 -22.10
N VAL A 83 5.57 5.67 -21.70
CA VAL A 83 4.85 5.26 -20.48
C VAL A 83 5.71 5.52 -19.24
N LEU A 84 7.00 5.20 -19.29
CA LEU A 84 7.94 5.44 -18.21
C LEU A 84 8.05 6.92 -17.85
N ASP A 85 7.96 7.81 -18.82
CA ASP A 85 8.08 9.27 -18.64
C ASP A 85 6.86 9.91 -17.95
N PHE A 86 5.74 9.18 -17.79
CA PHE A 86 4.58 9.67 -17.04
C PHE A 86 4.83 9.75 -15.52
N VAL A 87 5.83 9.04 -15.02
CA VAL A 87 6.11 9.00 -13.57
C VAL A 87 7.59 9.34 -13.28
N PRO A 88 7.88 10.00 -12.16
CA PRO A 88 9.27 10.21 -11.71
C PRO A 88 10.02 8.88 -11.55
N GLU A 89 11.35 8.92 -11.69
CA GLU A 89 12.21 7.73 -11.65
C GLU A 89 12.07 6.89 -10.38
N ASN A 90 11.84 7.53 -9.24
CA ASN A 90 11.64 6.86 -7.96
C ASN A 90 10.30 6.11 -7.82
N PHE A 91 9.40 6.23 -8.80
CA PHE A 91 8.12 5.53 -8.85
C PHE A 91 8.02 4.53 -10.01
N ARG A 92 9.14 4.14 -10.59
CA ARG A 92 9.21 3.12 -11.65
C ARG A 92 10.36 2.16 -11.41
N ALA A 93 10.28 0.97 -12.00
CA ALA A 93 11.38 0.03 -11.97
C ALA A 93 12.61 0.60 -12.70
N PRO A 94 13.84 0.44 -12.17
CA PRO A 94 15.06 0.87 -12.85
C PRO A 94 15.26 0.22 -14.23
N ASP A 95 14.75 -1.01 -14.39
CA ASP A 95 14.76 -1.80 -15.62
C ASP A 95 13.52 -1.58 -16.52
N GLY A 96 12.64 -0.65 -16.16
CA GLY A 96 11.48 -0.27 -16.96
C GLY A 96 10.31 -1.26 -16.99
N HIS A 97 10.31 -2.30 -16.18
CA HIS A 97 9.30 -3.37 -16.22
C HIS A 97 7.97 -3.03 -15.52
N TRP A 98 7.90 -1.97 -14.75
CA TRP A 98 6.67 -1.48 -14.12
C TRP A 98 6.74 0.01 -13.74
N ILE A 99 5.58 0.62 -13.56
CA ILE A 99 5.40 1.97 -13.03
C ILE A 99 4.44 1.98 -11.85
N GLY A 100 4.58 2.96 -10.96
CA GLY A 100 3.61 3.28 -9.92
C GLY A 100 2.54 4.23 -10.44
N THR A 101 1.27 3.84 -10.35
CA THR A 101 0.13 4.66 -10.79
C THR A 101 -0.50 5.46 -9.65
N SER A 102 -0.25 5.06 -8.40
CA SER A 102 -0.70 5.77 -7.20
C SER A 102 0.25 5.52 -6.04
N GLY A 103 0.42 6.52 -5.18
CA GLY A 103 1.24 6.45 -3.98
C GLY A 103 0.42 6.42 -2.70
N ARG A 104 1.00 5.81 -1.66
CA ARG A 104 0.47 5.84 -0.30
C ARG A 104 1.53 6.40 0.63
N ALA A 105 1.12 7.32 1.50
CA ALA A 105 1.95 7.81 2.57
C ALA A 105 1.63 7.08 3.87
N ARG A 106 2.64 6.61 4.59
CA ARG A 106 2.51 6.24 5.98
C ARG A 106 2.26 7.51 6.79
N SER A 107 1.29 7.49 7.65
CA SER A 107 0.85 8.64 8.43
C SER A 107 0.57 8.23 9.86
N ILE A 108 0.63 9.21 10.75
CA ILE A 108 0.35 9.06 12.16
C ILE A 108 -0.94 9.82 12.45
N PRO A 109 -2.13 9.18 12.42
CA PRO A 109 -3.31 9.78 13.01
C PRO A 109 -3.06 9.96 14.52
N TYR A 110 -3.46 11.09 15.05
CA TYR A 110 -3.44 11.35 16.48
C TYR A 110 -4.74 12.05 16.92
N ASN A 111 -5.12 11.81 18.17
CA ASN A 111 -6.30 12.45 18.77
C ASN A 111 -5.92 13.84 19.26
N THR A 112 -6.51 14.87 18.66
CA THR A 112 -6.23 16.28 18.97
C THR A 112 -6.72 16.73 20.34
N ASN A 113 -7.46 15.88 21.08
CA ASN A 113 -7.81 16.14 22.48
C ASN A 113 -6.69 15.72 23.45
N THR A 114 -5.77 14.85 23.01
CA THR A 114 -4.69 14.31 23.84
C THR A 114 -3.31 14.76 23.37
N PHE A 115 -3.09 14.83 22.06
CA PHE A 115 -1.82 15.23 21.46
C PHE A 115 -1.97 16.44 20.55
N SER A 116 -0.90 17.22 20.45
CA SER A 116 -0.67 18.22 19.42
C SER A 116 0.38 17.74 18.41
N GLU A 117 0.57 18.43 17.31
CA GLU A 117 1.59 18.11 16.31
C GLU A 117 3.00 18.08 16.93
N SER A 118 3.28 18.95 17.90
CA SER A 118 4.57 19.01 18.59
C SER A 118 4.86 17.83 19.52
N ASP A 119 3.86 17.04 19.86
CA ASP A 119 4.02 15.83 20.67
C ASP A 119 4.41 14.60 19.82
N ILE A 120 4.28 14.72 18.49
CA ILE A 120 4.64 13.66 17.55
C ILE A 120 6.10 13.88 17.10
N PRO A 121 7.00 12.93 17.37
CA PRO A 121 8.40 13.04 16.92
C PRO A 121 8.53 13.14 15.39
N ASP A 122 9.50 13.92 14.90
CA ASP A 122 9.79 14.06 13.47
C ASP A 122 10.28 12.75 12.82
N SER A 123 10.81 11.82 13.62
CA SER A 123 11.29 10.54 13.15
C SER A 123 10.51 9.39 13.80
N ILE A 124 10.03 8.47 12.98
CA ILE A 124 9.41 7.22 13.43
C ILE A 124 10.36 6.39 14.31
N MET A 125 11.67 6.51 14.10
CA MET A 125 12.69 5.81 14.87
C MET A 125 12.74 6.25 16.34
N ALA A 126 12.27 7.47 16.64
CA ALA A 126 12.21 7.99 18.01
C ALA A 126 10.97 7.54 18.81
N PHE A 127 10.02 6.86 18.18
CA PHE A 127 8.76 6.46 18.83
C PHE A 127 8.97 5.56 20.06
N PRO A 128 9.85 4.54 20.03
CA PRO A 128 10.09 3.69 21.19
C PRO A 128 10.61 4.42 22.44
N GLU A 129 11.26 5.58 22.24
CA GLU A 129 11.84 6.38 23.32
C GLU A 129 10.91 7.51 23.81
N THR A 130 9.72 7.62 23.18
CA THR A 130 8.78 8.70 23.47
C THR A 130 7.82 8.27 24.59
N ALA A 131 8.13 8.63 25.82
CA ALA A 131 7.35 8.21 27.01
C ALA A 131 5.86 8.57 26.94
N ALA A 132 5.48 9.64 26.21
CA ALA A 132 4.08 10.02 26.02
C ALA A 132 3.27 8.99 25.21
N PHE A 133 3.94 8.04 24.57
CA PHE A 133 3.30 6.98 23.77
C PHE A 133 3.06 5.66 24.51
N GLU A 134 3.46 5.58 25.79
CA GLU A 134 3.25 4.38 26.63
C GLU A 134 1.75 4.07 26.69
N ASP A 135 1.35 2.87 26.25
CA ASP A 135 -0.03 2.37 26.13
C ASP A 135 -0.98 3.23 25.26
N GLU A 136 -0.47 4.24 24.55
CA GLU A 136 -1.27 5.22 23.79
C GLU A 136 -1.19 5.02 22.26
N LEU A 137 -0.42 4.04 21.80
CA LEU A 137 -0.24 3.78 20.37
C LEU A 137 -1.00 2.54 19.88
N GLY A 138 -1.29 2.55 18.57
CA GLY A 138 -1.87 1.40 17.88
C GLY A 138 -1.20 1.07 16.54
N TRP A 139 -1.11 -0.20 16.25
CA TRP A 139 -0.59 -0.71 14.98
C TRP A 139 -1.34 -1.96 14.48
N ALA A 140 -1.10 -2.36 13.24
CA ALA A 140 -1.65 -3.58 12.65
C ALA A 140 -0.52 -4.47 12.09
N PRO A 141 0.21 -5.22 12.94
CA PRO A 141 1.48 -5.87 12.57
C PRO A 141 1.33 -6.98 11.53
N THR A 142 0.18 -7.62 11.45
CA THR A 142 -0.11 -8.67 10.45
C THR A 142 -0.62 -8.13 9.12
N TYR A 143 -0.89 -6.84 9.04
CA TYR A 143 -1.44 -6.22 7.85
C TYR A 143 -0.35 -5.95 6.80
N SER A 144 -0.62 -6.26 5.54
CA SER A 144 0.39 -6.27 4.47
C SER A 144 1.09 -4.92 4.25
N SER A 145 0.39 -3.80 4.44
CA SER A 145 1.00 -2.48 4.30
C SER A 145 1.93 -2.12 5.46
N PHE A 146 1.64 -2.63 6.67
CA PHE A 146 2.57 -2.51 7.79
C PHE A 146 3.83 -3.35 7.56
N GLN A 147 3.69 -4.58 7.06
CA GLN A 147 4.83 -5.43 6.70
C GLN A 147 5.70 -4.80 5.61
N ALA A 148 5.09 -4.12 4.63
CA ALA A 148 5.83 -3.36 3.62
C ALA A 148 6.58 -2.17 4.23
N PHE A 149 6.01 -1.48 5.22
CA PHE A 149 6.67 -0.43 5.98
C PHE A 149 7.89 -0.97 6.75
N ILE A 150 7.74 -2.10 7.46
CA ILE A 150 8.88 -2.75 8.15
C ILE A 150 9.96 -3.19 7.15
N THR A 151 9.58 -3.68 5.97
CA THR A 151 10.54 -4.02 4.91
C THR A 151 11.32 -2.78 4.45
N ALA A 152 10.64 -1.64 4.27
CA ALA A 152 11.31 -0.39 3.93
C ALA A 152 12.25 0.08 5.05
N MET A 153 11.84 -0.02 6.31
CA MET A 153 12.68 0.32 7.48
C MET A 153 13.96 -0.55 7.51
N ARG A 154 13.83 -1.86 7.26
CA ARG A 154 14.99 -2.76 7.17
C ARG A 154 15.99 -2.36 6.08
N ILE A 155 15.49 -1.87 4.96
CA ILE A 155 16.35 -1.42 3.84
C ILE A 155 17.05 -0.10 4.17
N LEU A 156 16.36 0.81 4.83
CA LEU A 156 16.85 2.17 5.10
C LEU A 156 17.74 2.24 6.35
N GLU A 157 17.31 1.56 7.43
CA GLU A 157 17.95 1.66 8.76
C GLU A 157 18.74 0.39 9.13
N GLY A 158 18.50 -0.71 8.40
CA GLY A 158 19.12 -2.01 8.67
C GLY A 158 18.29 -2.90 9.59
N ASP A 159 18.64 -4.20 9.58
CA ASP A 159 17.91 -5.25 10.31
C ASP A 159 17.97 -5.07 11.84
N GLU A 160 19.13 -4.66 12.36
CA GLU A 160 19.34 -4.49 13.81
C GLU A 160 18.48 -3.35 14.36
N ALA A 161 18.62 -2.13 13.78
CA ALA A 161 17.85 -0.96 14.20
C ALA A 161 16.34 -1.19 14.07
N THR A 162 15.90 -1.91 13.01
CA THR A 162 14.49 -2.29 12.84
C THR A 162 14.03 -3.25 13.94
N ARG A 163 14.86 -4.20 14.34
CA ARG A 163 14.53 -5.13 15.43
C ARG A 163 14.44 -4.42 16.78
N GLU A 164 15.39 -3.53 17.07
CA GLU A 164 15.39 -2.69 18.27
C GLU A 164 14.14 -1.82 18.32
N TRP A 165 13.78 -1.19 17.21
CA TRP A 165 12.56 -0.40 17.09
C TRP A 165 11.30 -1.24 17.37
N LEU A 166 11.17 -2.43 16.76
CA LEU A 166 10.01 -3.32 16.98
C LEU A 166 9.92 -3.77 18.44
N THR A 167 11.06 -4.07 19.07
CA THR A 167 11.11 -4.45 20.49
C THR A 167 10.69 -3.29 21.38
N GLY A 168 11.24 -2.10 21.16
CA GLY A 168 10.88 -0.91 21.92
C GLY A 168 9.40 -0.51 21.75
N MET A 169 8.83 -0.67 20.56
CA MET A 169 7.38 -0.49 20.36
C MET A 169 6.54 -1.51 21.13
N GLN A 170 7.00 -2.75 21.25
CA GLN A 170 6.32 -3.75 22.10
C GLN A 170 6.43 -3.39 23.60
N ASP A 171 7.60 -2.93 24.03
CA ASP A 171 7.84 -2.52 25.41
C ASP A 171 7.00 -1.28 25.80
N LEU A 172 6.66 -0.41 24.84
CA LEU A 172 5.71 0.70 25.02
C LEU A 172 4.24 0.26 25.16
N GLY A 173 3.92 -1.02 25.06
CA GLY A 173 2.55 -1.50 25.20
C GLY A 173 1.65 -1.19 23.99
N VAL A 174 2.20 -1.08 22.77
CA VAL A 174 1.43 -0.73 21.56
C VAL A 174 0.28 -1.70 21.30
N SER A 175 -0.94 -1.20 21.24
CA SER A 175 -2.16 -1.96 20.99
C SER A 175 -2.22 -2.54 19.58
N GLN A 176 -2.63 -3.82 19.45
CA GLN A 176 -2.67 -4.53 18.17
C GLN A 176 -4.09 -4.59 17.60
N TYR A 177 -4.21 -4.27 16.31
CA TYR A 177 -5.46 -4.31 15.56
C TYR A 177 -5.32 -5.22 14.31
N GLY A 178 -6.45 -5.71 13.80
CA GLY A 178 -6.48 -6.59 12.64
C GLY A 178 -6.15 -5.88 11.31
N ASP A 179 -6.44 -4.58 11.24
CA ASP A 179 -6.17 -3.74 10.07
C ASP A 179 -5.96 -2.26 10.45
N GLU A 180 -5.42 -1.47 9.53
CA GLU A 180 -5.10 -0.05 9.75
C GLU A 180 -6.34 0.85 9.81
N PHE A 181 -7.49 0.42 9.29
CA PHE A 181 -8.73 1.16 9.44
C PHE A 181 -9.25 1.10 10.88
N GLN A 182 -9.09 -0.07 11.54
CA GLN A 182 -9.41 -0.22 12.96
C GLN A 182 -8.50 0.68 13.82
N VAL A 183 -7.19 0.77 13.51
CA VAL A 183 -6.28 1.70 14.18
C VAL A 183 -6.77 3.15 14.05
N ALA A 184 -7.06 3.60 12.83
CA ALA A 184 -7.55 4.97 12.60
C ALA A 184 -8.88 5.25 13.35
N ARG A 185 -9.75 4.25 13.45
CA ARG A 185 -11.01 4.35 14.23
C ARG A 185 -10.73 4.46 15.72
N ALA A 186 -9.86 3.61 16.27
CA ALA A 186 -9.52 3.62 17.68
C ALA A 186 -8.95 4.99 18.12
N VAL A 187 -8.10 5.61 17.29
CA VAL A 187 -7.64 6.99 17.52
C VAL A 187 -8.81 7.99 17.52
N ALA A 188 -9.69 7.89 16.54
CA ALA A 188 -10.82 8.81 16.40
C ALA A 188 -11.89 8.61 17.49
N ASP A 189 -12.01 7.40 18.05
CA ASP A 189 -12.90 7.06 19.16
C ASP A 189 -12.28 7.42 20.54
N GLY A 190 -10.97 7.76 20.58
CA GLY A 190 -10.23 8.08 21.81
C GLY A 190 -9.87 6.84 22.64
N GLU A 191 -9.84 5.66 22.01
CA GLU A 191 -9.39 4.42 22.64
C GLU A 191 -7.86 4.38 22.78
N ILE A 192 -7.16 4.99 21.81
CA ILE A 192 -5.73 5.24 21.79
C ILE A 192 -5.47 6.67 21.31
N SER A 193 -4.33 7.23 21.65
CA SER A 193 -4.02 8.64 21.33
C SER A 193 -3.35 8.81 19.97
N ALA A 194 -2.60 7.82 19.46
CA ALA A 194 -2.02 7.87 18.10
C ALA A 194 -1.89 6.46 17.50
N GLY A 195 -1.58 6.38 16.19
CA GLY A 195 -1.47 5.11 15.52
C GLY A 195 -0.67 5.13 14.23
N LEU A 196 -0.34 3.96 13.72
CA LEU A 196 0.41 3.77 12.48
C LEU A 196 -0.53 3.30 11.37
N THR A 197 -0.83 4.17 10.40
CA THR A 197 -1.76 3.85 9.30
C THR A 197 -1.28 4.42 7.96
N ASN A 198 -1.97 4.08 6.88
CA ASN A 198 -1.88 4.85 5.64
C ASN A 198 -2.84 6.05 5.67
N HIS A 199 -2.43 7.16 5.07
CA HIS A 199 -3.16 8.45 5.10
C HIS A 199 -4.64 8.36 4.72
N TYR A 200 -5.02 7.54 3.75
CA TYR A 200 -6.40 7.44 3.27
C TYR A 200 -7.37 6.81 4.29
N TYR A 201 -6.89 6.07 5.28
CA TYR A 201 -7.75 5.59 6.36
C TYR A 201 -8.24 6.70 7.25
N ILE A 202 -7.41 7.72 7.47
CA ILE A 202 -7.78 8.94 8.20
C ILE A 202 -8.95 9.61 7.47
N GLN A 203 -8.81 9.84 6.16
CA GLN A 203 -9.86 10.44 5.35
C GLN A 203 -11.18 9.64 5.36
N ARG A 204 -11.08 8.31 5.32
CA ARG A 204 -12.27 7.44 5.39
C ARG A 204 -12.99 7.52 6.74
N VAL A 205 -12.26 7.69 7.84
CA VAL A 205 -12.85 7.87 9.18
C VAL A 205 -13.52 9.23 9.26
N LEU A 206 -12.85 10.32 8.83
CA LEU A 206 -13.41 11.67 8.82
C LEU A 206 -14.69 11.75 7.96
N ALA A 207 -14.68 11.20 6.74
CA ALA A 207 -15.85 11.18 5.87
C ALA A 207 -17.06 10.47 6.48
N ARG A 208 -16.85 9.39 7.24
CA ARG A 208 -17.93 8.68 7.94
C ARG A 208 -18.49 9.43 9.15
N ARG A 209 -17.72 10.34 9.72
CA ARG A 209 -18.14 11.17 10.86
C ARG A 209 -18.79 12.50 10.43
N GLY A 210 -18.76 12.81 9.13
CA GLY A 210 -19.33 14.06 8.59
C GLY A 210 -18.51 15.31 8.94
N THR A 211 -17.21 15.13 9.14
CA THR A 211 -16.24 16.20 9.44
C THR A 211 -15.27 16.40 8.29
#